data_ab29b6791b25dfd49409bee3be85fce3
#
_entry.id   ab29b6791b25dfd49409bee3be85fce3
#
_cell.length_a   1.000
_cell.length_b   1.000
_cell.length_c   1.000
_cell.angle_alpha   90.00
_cell.angle_beta   90.00
_cell.angle_gamma   90.00
#
_symmetry.space_group_name_H-M   'P 1'
#
loop_
_entity.id
_entity.type
_entity.pdbx_description
1 polymer ?
#
loop_
_entity_poly.entity_id
_entity_poly.type
_entity_poly.pdbx_seq_one_letter_code
_entity_poly.pdbx_strand_id
1 'polypeptide(L)'
;MAEQLHVKTSGEGDSNVVLLHGLFGSAKNLGQIARGLKGEYRVHSVDLPDHGRSDWLPQASIQDYAHCVAAWMDDHQLTNCCVIGHSLGGKVAMQLAVNRPELIQRLVILDISPKAYNVRRHDHIFAGLNAVKAAGVKTRAAAREVLLAHIEEPSVADFLLTSAYKDESGLIDWRFNLAQLEVDYRHMLSSIEVQEARGLPCQIPSLVVRGAASNYVPKTTKQDFAHLFGALNVVTVKNAGHWLHQEQTEIVLSLIGRFIAP
;
A
#
# COMPACT_ATOMS: atom_id res chain seq x y z
N MET A 1 5.22 21.56 11.34
CA MET A 1 4.66 21.73 9.97
C MET A 1 3.94 20.43 9.67
N ALA A 2 2.80 20.45 8.96
CA ALA A 2 2.15 19.21 8.55
C ALA A 2 3.09 18.51 7.55
N GLU A 3 3.21 17.19 7.70
CA GLU A 3 4.02 16.37 6.79
C GLU A 3 3.42 16.40 5.39
N GLN A 4 4.29 16.64 4.39
CA GLN A 4 3.86 16.78 3.00
C GLN A 4 3.90 15.45 2.27
N LEU A 5 2.75 15.01 1.76
CA LEU A 5 2.65 13.84 0.88
C LEU A 5 2.92 14.24 -0.57
N HIS A 6 3.75 13.45 -1.25
CA HIS A 6 3.90 13.54 -2.70
C HIS A 6 2.78 12.74 -3.37
N VAL A 7 1.97 13.41 -4.19
CA VAL A 7 0.85 12.79 -4.89
C VAL A 7 0.93 13.09 -6.38
N LYS A 8 0.75 12.06 -7.19
CA LYS A 8 0.63 12.18 -8.64
C LYS A 8 -0.83 12.02 -9.05
N THR A 9 -1.44 13.10 -9.51
CA THR A 9 -2.81 13.07 -10.05
C THR A 9 -2.82 12.81 -11.55
N SER A 10 -3.78 12.01 -12.03
CA SER A 10 -4.02 11.73 -13.44
C SER A 10 -5.50 11.45 -13.70
N GLY A 11 -5.96 11.77 -14.92
CA GLY A 11 -7.38 11.72 -15.28
C GLY A 11 -8.13 12.98 -14.85
N GLU A 12 -9.29 13.21 -15.46
CA GLU A 12 -10.11 14.42 -15.32
C GLU A 12 -11.56 14.11 -14.91
N GLY A 13 -11.84 12.85 -14.51
CA GLY A 13 -13.18 12.45 -14.06
C GLY A 13 -13.61 13.21 -12.79
N ASP A 14 -14.91 13.32 -12.59
CA ASP A 14 -15.51 14.01 -11.42
C ASP A 14 -15.34 13.20 -10.13
N SER A 15 -15.28 11.86 -10.24
CA SER A 15 -15.12 10.97 -9.09
C SER A 15 -13.62 10.73 -8.80
N ASN A 16 -13.27 10.82 -7.51
CA ASN A 16 -11.89 10.69 -7.05
C ASN A 16 -11.56 9.26 -6.60
N VAL A 17 -10.39 8.78 -7.04
CA VAL A 17 -9.80 7.51 -6.60
C VAL A 17 -8.43 7.78 -5.98
N VAL A 18 -8.22 7.31 -4.74
CA VAL A 18 -6.94 7.41 -4.03
C VAL A 18 -6.27 6.04 -4.01
N LEU A 19 -5.03 5.95 -4.50
CA LEU A 19 -4.23 4.73 -4.57
C LEU A 19 -3.10 4.76 -3.54
N LEU A 20 -3.04 3.74 -2.67
CA LEU A 20 -2.06 3.57 -1.61
C LEU A 20 -1.24 2.30 -1.84
N HIS A 21 0.08 2.45 -2.04
CA HIS A 21 1.00 1.35 -2.36
C HIS A 21 1.44 0.53 -1.14
N GLY A 22 2.12 -0.59 -1.37
CA GLY A 22 2.68 -1.45 -0.32
C GLY A 22 4.04 -1.00 0.21
N LEU A 23 4.53 -1.69 1.24
CA LEU A 23 5.84 -1.46 1.85
C LEU A 23 6.97 -1.48 0.82
N PHE A 24 7.96 -0.60 0.97
CA PHE A 24 9.09 -0.34 0.05
C PHE A 24 8.68 0.17 -1.34
N GLY A 25 7.39 0.41 -1.57
CA GLY A 25 6.85 0.87 -2.84
C GLY A 25 6.85 2.39 -3.01
N SER A 26 6.11 2.81 -4.00
CA SER A 26 5.80 4.21 -4.32
C SER A 26 4.51 4.28 -5.15
N ALA A 27 4.01 5.47 -5.42
CA ALA A 27 2.88 5.73 -6.32
C ALA A 27 2.98 5.02 -7.68
N LYS A 28 4.20 4.72 -8.14
CA LYS A 28 4.45 4.03 -9.42
C LYS A 28 4.00 2.57 -9.42
N ASN A 29 3.98 1.91 -8.26
CA ASN A 29 3.71 0.48 -8.16
C ASN A 29 2.25 0.13 -8.50
N LEU A 30 1.30 1.05 -8.26
CA LEU A 30 -0.09 0.93 -8.70
C LEU A 30 -0.36 1.62 -10.04
N GLY A 31 0.68 1.90 -10.83
CA GLY A 31 0.58 2.65 -12.08
C GLY A 31 -0.26 1.96 -13.16
N GLN A 32 -0.39 0.64 -13.14
CA GLN A 32 -1.30 -0.08 -14.06
C GLN A 32 -2.76 0.16 -13.67
N ILE A 33 -3.06 0.13 -12.36
CA ILE A 33 -4.40 0.46 -11.84
C ILE A 33 -4.74 1.92 -12.18
N ALA A 34 -3.81 2.86 -11.93
CA ALA A 34 -4.02 4.27 -12.27
C ALA A 34 -4.31 4.47 -13.77
N ARG A 35 -3.56 3.79 -14.65
CA ARG A 35 -3.79 3.89 -16.11
C ARG A 35 -5.14 3.33 -16.54
N GLY A 36 -5.58 2.24 -15.92
CA GLY A 36 -6.88 1.63 -16.23
C GLY A 36 -8.07 2.48 -15.77
N LEU A 37 -7.90 3.27 -14.71
CA LEU A 37 -8.99 4.07 -14.13
C LEU A 37 -9.04 5.53 -14.61
N LYS A 38 -7.93 6.12 -15.06
CA LYS A 38 -7.80 7.55 -15.40
C LYS A 38 -8.73 8.03 -16.52
N GLY A 39 -9.33 7.14 -17.29
CA GLY A 39 -10.28 7.49 -18.35
C GLY A 39 -11.65 7.94 -17.81
N GLU A 40 -12.01 7.49 -16.60
CA GLU A 40 -13.31 7.73 -15.99
C GLU A 40 -13.20 8.46 -14.64
N TYR A 41 -12.03 8.38 -14.00
CA TYR A 41 -11.81 8.88 -12.64
C TYR A 41 -10.63 9.86 -12.60
N ARG A 42 -10.65 10.75 -11.60
CA ARG A 42 -9.49 11.51 -11.18
C ARG A 42 -8.71 10.67 -10.16
N VAL A 43 -7.54 10.17 -10.57
CA VAL A 43 -6.76 9.19 -9.81
C VAL A 43 -5.57 9.87 -9.13
N HIS A 44 -5.52 9.76 -7.82
CA HIS A 44 -4.48 10.30 -6.94
C HIS A 44 -3.59 9.14 -6.45
N SER A 45 -2.42 8.99 -7.04
CA SER A 45 -1.43 7.99 -6.62
C SER A 45 -0.52 8.61 -5.57
N VAL A 46 -0.62 8.16 -4.34
CA VAL A 46 0.07 8.70 -3.17
C VAL A 46 1.36 7.93 -2.92
N ASP A 47 2.47 8.65 -2.73
CA ASP A 47 3.61 8.10 -1.99
C ASP A 47 3.26 8.18 -0.50
N LEU A 48 3.20 7.03 0.20
CA LEU A 48 2.95 7.00 1.64
C LEU A 48 4.10 7.68 2.40
N PRO A 49 3.89 8.16 3.65
CA PRO A 49 4.99 8.64 4.47
C PRO A 49 6.15 7.64 4.50
N ASP A 50 7.38 8.11 4.67
CA ASP A 50 8.62 7.32 4.63
C ASP A 50 8.92 6.63 3.30
N HIS A 51 8.14 6.93 2.23
CA HIS A 51 8.32 6.32 0.91
C HIS A 51 8.32 7.38 -0.20
N GLY A 52 8.99 7.04 -1.31
CA GLY A 52 8.98 7.82 -2.53
C GLY A 52 9.56 9.22 -2.36
N ARG A 53 8.71 10.24 -2.47
CA ARG A 53 9.03 11.67 -2.32
C ARG A 53 8.27 12.33 -1.18
N SER A 54 7.49 11.57 -0.43
CA SER A 54 6.81 12.05 0.76
C SER A 54 7.78 12.26 1.91
N ASP A 55 7.42 13.10 2.86
CA ASP A 55 8.21 13.36 4.05
C ASP A 55 8.38 12.11 4.90
N TRP A 56 9.47 12.08 5.65
CA TRP A 56 9.78 11.02 6.60
C TRP A 56 9.26 11.38 7.98
N LEU A 57 8.63 10.40 8.62
CA LEU A 57 8.08 10.56 9.96
C LEU A 57 9.12 10.20 11.04
N PRO A 58 9.05 10.83 12.22
CA PRO A 58 9.89 10.44 13.34
C PRO A 58 9.53 9.05 13.92
N GLN A 59 8.32 8.59 13.65
CA GLN A 59 7.83 7.25 13.98
C GLN A 59 6.84 6.80 12.90
N ALA A 60 6.96 5.54 12.46
CA ALA A 60 6.15 4.99 11.39
C ALA A 60 5.12 3.99 11.95
N SER A 61 3.83 4.30 11.84
CA SER A 61 2.73 3.39 12.16
C SER A 61 1.61 3.45 11.12
N ILE A 62 0.75 2.44 11.11
CA ILE A 62 -0.44 2.43 10.24
C ILE A 62 -1.33 3.62 10.57
N GLN A 63 -1.45 3.95 11.86
CA GLN A 63 -2.27 5.05 12.36
C GLN A 63 -1.74 6.40 11.87
N ASP A 64 -0.42 6.64 11.98
CA ASP A 64 0.20 7.89 11.53
C ASP A 64 0.07 8.05 10.02
N TYR A 65 0.28 6.98 9.25
CA TYR A 65 0.11 7.01 7.79
C TYR A 65 -1.33 7.32 7.39
N ALA A 66 -2.32 6.72 8.07
CA ALA A 66 -3.73 7.01 7.82
C ALA A 66 -4.07 8.46 8.16
N HIS A 67 -3.48 9.02 9.24
CA HIS A 67 -3.65 10.41 9.63
C HIS A 67 -3.08 11.37 8.56
N CYS A 68 -1.86 11.11 8.06
CA CYS A 68 -1.27 11.93 6.99
C CYS A 68 -2.10 11.89 5.71
N VAL A 69 -2.63 10.71 5.32
CA VAL A 69 -3.51 10.60 4.14
C VAL A 69 -4.80 11.36 4.37
N ALA A 70 -5.41 11.26 5.56
CA ALA A 70 -6.64 12.00 5.90
C ALA A 70 -6.42 13.52 5.83
N ALA A 71 -5.33 14.03 6.44
CA ALA A 71 -4.98 15.44 6.41
C ALA A 71 -4.78 15.95 4.97
N TRP A 72 -4.06 15.17 4.14
CA TRP A 72 -3.92 15.51 2.72
C TRP A 72 -5.27 15.54 1.99
N MET A 73 -6.18 14.60 2.27
CA MET A 73 -7.52 14.61 1.67
C MET A 73 -8.31 15.83 2.10
N ASP A 74 -8.25 16.23 3.38
CA ASP A 74 -8.91 17.43 3.90
C ASP A 74 -8.38 18.71 3.23
N ASP A 75 -7.05 18.86 3.12
CA ASP A 75 -6.39 20.01 2.49
C ASP A 75 -6.79 20.17 1.01
N HIS A 76 -7.11 19.06 0.35
CA HIS A 76 -7.57 19.04 -1.05
C HIS A 76 -9.08 18.94 -1.20
N GLN A 77 -9.84 19.05 -0.09
CA GLN A 77 -11.29 19.00 -0.06
C GLN A 77 -11.87 17.72 -0.70
N LEU A 78 -11.14 16.62 -0.57
CA LEU A 78 -11.52 15.32 -1.11
C LEU A 78 -12.45 14.59 -0.13
N THR A 79 -13.69 14.38 -0.54
CA THR A 79 -14.70 13.60 0.18
C THR A 79 -15.33 12.58 -0.74
N ASN A 80 -15.97 11.55 -0.21
CA ASN A 80 -16.64 10.51 -1.00
C ASN A 80 -15.71 9.87 -2.05
N CYS A 81 -14.46 9.62 -1.69
CA CYS A 81 -13.48 9.01 -2.58
C CYS A 81 -13.58 7.48 -2.59
N CYS A 82 -13.22 6.86 -3.70
CA CYS A 82 -12.85 5.46 -3.68
C CYS A 82 -11.38 5.34 -3.24
N VAL A 83 -11.11 4.59 -2.17
CA VAL A 83 -9.75 4.34 -1.69
C VAL A 83 -9.35 2.90 -2.00
N ILE A 84 -8.22 2.73 -2.69
CA ILE A 84 -7.68 1.43 -3.10
C ILE A 84 -6.30 1.28 -2.50
N GLY A 85 -6.10 0.28 -1.63
CA GLY A 85 -4.82 0.03 -0.98
C GLY A 85 -4.29 -1.38 -1.21
N HIS A 86 -3.00 -1.49 -1.54
CA HIS A 86 -2.30 -2.76 -1.65
C HIS A 86 -1.39 -3.00 -0.44
N SER A 87 -1.46 -4.20 0.16
CA SER A 87 -0.57 -4.60 1.25
C SER A 87 -0.58 -3.56 2.40
N LEU A 88 0.54 -2.95 2.77
CA LEU A 88 0.60 -1.86 3.76
C LEU A 88 -0.42 -0.75 3.44
N GLY A 89 -0.50 -0.31 2.17
CA GLY A 89 -1.50 0.67 1.74
C GLY A 89 -2.95 0.21 1.96
N GLY A 90 -3.20 -1.11 1.93
CA GLY A 90 -4.50 -1.69 2.29
C GLY A 90 -4.78 -1.58 3.79
N LYS A 91 -3.78 -1.74 4.66
CA LYS A 91 -3.93 -1.49 6.10
C LYS A 91 -4.18 0.00 6.38
N VAL A 92 -3.42 0.88 5.73
CA VAL A 92 -3.62 2.34 5.83
C VAL A 92 -5.03 2.74 5.36
N ALA A 93 -5.51 2.16 4.24
CA ALA A 93 -6.86 2.40 3.73
C ALA A 93 -7.95 1.92 4.71
N MET A 94 -7.77 0.76 5.33
CA MET A 94 -8.70 0.25 6.35
C MET A 94 -8.69 1.14 7.61
N GLN A 95 -7.53 1.57 8.07
CA GLN A 95 -7.40 2.47 9.22
C GLN A 95 -8.03 3.83 8.94
N LEU A 96 -7.82 4.37 7.74
CA LEU A 96 -8.46 5.60 7.27
C LEU A 96 -9.99 5.46 7.26
N ALA A 97 -10.51 4.33 6.75
CA ALA A 97 -11.95 4.07 6.70
C ALA A 97 -12.60 3.96 8.09
N VAL A 98 -11.88 3.40 9.06
CA VAL A 98 -12.34 3.34 10.46
C VAL A 98 -12.29 4.71 11.12
N ASN A 99 -11.24 5.50 10.87
CA ASN A 99 -11.05 6.81 11.52
C ASN A 99 -11.87 7.93 10.90
N ARG A 100 -12.03 7.92 9.56
CA ARG A 100 -12.61 9.00 8.76
C ARG A 100 -13.55 8.42 7.67
N PRO A 101 -14.63 7.72 8.09
CA PRO A 101 -15.55 7.07 7.15
C PRO A 101 -16.20 8.05 6.16
N GLU A 102 -16.36 9.31 6.54
CA GLU A 102 -16.94 10.37 5.71
C GLU A 102 -16.09 10.75 4.49
N LEU A 103 -14.80 10.43 4.49
CA LEU A 103 -13.94 10.65 3.33
C LEU A 103 -14.11 9.58 2.26
N ILE A 104 -14.68 8.42 2.60
CA ILE A 104 -14.64 7.22 1.78
C ILE A 104 -16.02 6.77 1.34
N GLN A 105 -16.24 6.74 0.03
CA GLN A 105 -17.46 6.19 -0.58
C GLN A 105 -17.36 4.67 -0.76
N ARG A 106 -16.21 4.16 -1.20
CA ARG A 106 -15.93 2.74 -1.43
C ARG A 106 -14.49 2.41 -1.05
N LEU A 107 -14.28 1.22 -0.52
CA LEU A 107 -12.96 0.74 -0.09
C LEU A 107 -12.58 -0.52 -0.86
N VAL A 108 -11.39 -0.54 -1.48
CA VAL A 108 -10.81 -1.72 -2.13
C VAL A 108 -9.50 -2.09 -1.45
N ILE A 109 -9.42 -3.32 -0.98
CA ILE A 109 -8.28 -3.86 -0.25
C ILE A 109 -7.65 -4.96 -1.10
N LEU A 110 -6.39 -4.76 -1.52
CA LEU A 110 -5.65 -5.72 -2.31
C LEU A 110 -4.66 -6.49 -1.42
N ASP A 111 -5.00 -7.74 -1.19
CA ASP A 111 -4.22 -8.82 -0.60
C ASP A 111 -3.56 -8.53 0.77
N ILE A 112 -4.34 -8.04 1.72
CA ILE A 112 -3.90 -7.85 3.11
C ILE A 112 -5.06 -8.10 4.09
N SER A 113 -4.75 -8.61 5.29
CA SER A 113 -5.72 -8.81 6.39
C SER A 113 -5.72 -7.62 7.36
N PRO A 114 -6.84 -7.29 8.01
CA PRO A 114 -6.90 -6.28 9.06
C PRO A 114 -6.20 -6.72 10.36
N LYS A 115 -5.96 -8.02 10.55
CA LYS A 115 -5.31 -8.58 11.75
C LYS A 115 -3.81 -8.29 11.78
N ALA A 116 -3.25 -8.35 12.98
CA ALA A 116 -1.80 -8.34 13.15
C ALA A 116 -1.14 -9.57 12.54
N TYR A 117 0.08 -9.38 12.04
CA TYR A 117 0.95 -10.47 11.60
C TYR A 117 2.02 -10.71 12.67
N ASN A 118 2.03 -11.92 13.25
CA ASN A 118 2.96 -12.27 14.33
C ASN A 118 4.37 -12.66 13.83
N VAL A 119 4.52 -12.84 12.51
CA VAL A 119 5.79 -13.25 11.88
C VAL A 119 6.38 -12.08 11.11
N ARG A 120 7.63 -11.76 11.38
CA ARG A 120 8.41 -10.77 10.62
C ARG A 120 8.85 -11.37 9.29
N ARG A 121 8.01 -11.25 8.27
CA ARG A 121 8.22 -11.90 6.97
C ARG A 121 9.27 -11.20 6.08
N HIS A 122 9.67 -9.97 6.42
CA HIS A 122 10.56 -9.15 5.58
C HIS A 122 11.97 -8.97 6.17
N ASP A 123 12.36 -9.74 7.22
CA ASP A 123 13.68 -9.61 7.83
C ASP A 123 14.82 -9.87 6.84
N HIS A 124 14.67 -10.86 5.96
CA HIS A 124 15.61 -11.13 4.87
C HIS A 124 15.66 -9.99 3.83
N ILE A 125 14.53 -9.27 3.61
CA ILE A 125 14.48 -8.10 2.74
C ILE A 125 15.25 -6.94 3.38
N PHE A 126 15.02 -6.64 4.66
CA PHE A 126 15.78 -5.62 5.38
C PHE A 126 17.27 -5.93 5.38
N ALA A 127 17.66 -7.19 5.60
CA ALA A 127 19.06 -7.62 5.51
C ALA A 127 19.66 -7.35 4.13
N GLY A 128 18.96 -7.70 3.04
CA GLY A 128 19.38 -7.42 1.68
C GLY A 128 19.51 -5.93 1.35
N LEU A 129 18.53 -5.12 1.77
CA LEU A 129 18.54 -3.66 1.58
C LEU A 129 19.72 -2.99 2.31
N ASN A 130 19.99 -3.39 3.56
CA ASN A 130 21.13 -2.93 4.34
C ASN A 130 22.46 -3.40 3.73
N ALA A 131 22.53 -4.64 3.23
CA ALA A 131 23.71 -5.16 2.56
C ALA A 131 24.08 -4.34 1.31
N VAL A 132 23.09 -3.90 0.51
CA VAL A 132 23.32 -3.02 -0.64
C VAL A 132 23.95 -1.70 -0.21
N LYS A 133 23.45 -1.08 0.85
CA LYS A 133 24.03 0.17 1.41
C LYS A 133 25.44 -0.05 1.92
N ALA A 134 25.69 -1.12 2.68
CA ALA A 134 26.99 -1.45 3.22
C ALA A 134 28.03 -1.77 2.12
N ALA A 135 27.62 -2.40 1.02
CA ALA A 135 28.47 -2.72 -0.11
C ALA A 135 28.87 -1.50 -0.96
N GLY A 136 28.19 -0.37 -0.82
CA GLY A 136 28.52 0.88 -1.53
C GLY A 136 28.49 0.74 -3.05
N VAL A 137 27.55 -0.04 -3.59
CA VAL A 137 27.46 -0.33 -5.04
C VAL A 137 26.96 0.88 -5.83
N LYS A 138 27.42 0.99 -7.09
CA LYS A 138 27.12 2.17 -7.95
C LYS A 138 26.12 1.88 -9.07
N THR A 139 25.74 0.62 -9.25
CA THR A 139 24.84 0.23 -10.34
C THR A 139 23.69 -0.62 -9.84
N ARG A 140 22.53 -0.51 -10.51
CA ARG A 140 21.38 -1.37 -10.20
C ARG A 140 21.67 -2.85 -10.38
N ALA A 141 22.52 -3.21 -11.35
CA ALA A 141 22.93 -4.60 -11.57
C ALA A 141 23.71 -5.14 -10.36
N ALA A 142 24.71 -4.40 -9.86
CA ALA A 142 25.45 -4.79 -8.66
C ALA A 142 24.54 -4.83 -7.40
N ALA A 143 23.63 -3.88 -7.25
CA ALA A 143 22.63 -3.91 -6.17
C ALA A 143 21.73 -5.15 -6.26
N ARG A 144 21.34 -5.55 -7.48
CA ARG A 144 20.54 -6.76 -7.71
C ARG A 144 21.27 -8.03 -7.27
N GLU A 145 22.55 -8.16 -7.59
CA GLU A 145 23.37 -9.30 -7.17
C GLU A 145 23.44 -9.40 -5.64
N VAL A 146 23.65 -8.26 -4.95
CA VAL A 146 23.66 -8.22 -3.48
C VAL A 146 22.28 -8.61 -2.91
N LEU A 147 21.18 -8.09 -3.47
CA LEU A 147 19.83 -8.45 -3.02
C LEU A 147 19.57 -9.94 -3.17
N LEU A 148 19.95 -10.56 -4.29
CA LEU A 148 19.73 -11.98 -4.55
C LEU A 148 20.53 -12.92 -3.64
N ALA A 149 21.52 -12.43 -2.91
CA ALA A 149 22.18 -13.19 -1.85
C ALA A 149 21.31 -13.33 -0.59
N HIS A 150 20.26 -12.51 -0.45
CA HIS A 150 19.35 -12.48 0.71
C HIS A 150 17.89 -12.82 0.34
N ILE A 151 17.51 -12.64 -0.91
CA ILE A 151 16.13 -12.74 -1.40
C ILE A 151 16.04 -13.82 -2.46
N GLU A 152 15.26 -14.86 -2.20
CA GLU A 152 15.13 -16.02 -3.10
C GLU A 152 14.38 -15.66 -4.40
N GLU A 153 13.36 -14.79 -4.32
CA GLU A 153 12.53 -14.47 -5.47
C GLU A 153 13.08 -13.27 -6.26
N PRO A 154 13.55 -13.47 -7.51
CA PRO A 154 14.10 -12.38 -8.33
C PRO A 154 13.13 -11.22 -8.56
N SER A 155 11.82 -11.51 -8.65
CA SER A 155 10.78 -10.50 -8.81
C SER A 155 10.69 -9.53 -7.62
N VAL A 156 10.99 -10.00 -6.40
CA VAL A 156 11.06 -9.15 -5.21
C VAL A 156 12.26 -8.21 -5.29
N ALA A 157 13.45 -8.72 -5.67
CA ALA A 157 14.62 -7.89 -5.86
C ALA A 157 14.39 -6.82 -6.94
N ASP A 158 13.77 -7.19 -8.06
CA ASP A 158 13.44 -6.26 -9.15
C ASP A 158 12.41 -5.21 -8.70
N PHE A 159 11.41 -5.58 -7.89
CA PHE A 159 10.47 -4.65 -7.27
C PHE A 159 11.19 -3.64 -6.37
N LEU A 160 12.06 -4.07 -5.47
CA LEU A 160 12.81 -3.18 -4.57
C LEU A 160 13.67 -2.19 -5.36
N LEU A 161 14.31 -2.64 -6.44
CA LEU A 161 15.10 -1.80 -7.31
C LEU A 161 14.28 -0.69 -8.00
N THR A 162 12.96 -0.77 -8.07
CA THR A 162 12.14 0.35 -8.58
C THR A 162 12.28 1.61 -7.72
N SER A 163 12.59 1.45 -6.42
CA SER A 163 12.80 2.53 -5.46
C SER A 163 14.28 2.94 -5.31
N ALA A 164 15.21 2.26 -6.02
CA ALA A 164 16.63 2.60 -5.99
C ALA A 164 16.91 3.91 -6.73
N TYR A 165 17.81 4.73 -6.17
CA TYR A 165 18.34 5.92 -6.83
C TYR A 165 19.85 6.03 -6.55
N LYS A 166 20.52 6.96 -7.22
CA LYS A 166 21.90 7.32 -6.90
C LYS A 166 21.90 8.52 -5.98
N ASP A 167 22.59 8.41 -4.85
CA ASP A 167 22.86 9.53 -3.96
C ASP A 167 23.89 10.51 -4.55
N GLU A 168 24.25 11.54 -3.81
CA GLU A 168 25.23 12.56 -4.23
C GLU A 168 26.62 11.99 -4.46
N SER A 169 26.97 10.88 -3.82
CA SER A 169 28.23 10.14 -3.99
C SER A 169 28.20 9.16 -5.19
N GLY A 170 27.04 9.03 -5.85
CA GLY A 170 26.80 8.11 -6.96
C GLY A 170 26.58 6.67 -6.52
N LEU A 171 26.37 6.44 -5.23
CA LEU A 171 26.04 5.12 -4.67
C LEU A 171 24.54 4.85 -4.76
N ILE A 172 24.17 3.58 -4.78
CA ILE A 172 22.76 3.17 -4.73
C ILE A 172 22.23 3.35 -3.30
N ASP A 173 21.13 4.09 -3.18
CA ASP A 173 20.33 4.25 -1.98
C ASP A 173 18.84 4.08 -2.31
N TRP A 174 17.97 4.09 -1.29
CA TRP A 174 16.56 3.79 -1.38
C TRP A 174 15.68 5.03 -1.18
N ARG A 175 14.64 5.17 -2.00
CA ARG A 175 13.62 6.23 -1.85
C ARG A 175 12.58 5.88 -0.78
N PHE A 176 13.02 5.27 0.29
CA PHE A 176 12.24 5.04 1.51
C PHE A 176 13.17 5.07 2.72
N ASN A 177 12.61 5.42 3.85
CA ASN A 177 13.33 5.56 5.11
C ASN A 177 13.65 4.17 5.70
N LEU A 178 14.65 3.49 5.12
CA LEU A 178 14.98 2.11 5.46
C LEU A 178 15.18 1.92 6.97
N ALA A 179 15.93 2.83 7.62
CA ALA A 179 16.26 2.72 9.03
C ALA A 179 15.00 2.79 9.92
N GLN A 180 14.13 3.78 9.67
CA GLN A 180 12.90 3.95 10.45
C GLN A 180 11.90 2.82 10.20
N LEU A 181 11.73 2.40 8.94
CA LEU A 181 10.85 1.28 8.59
C LEU A 181 11.28 -0.04 9.24
N GLU A 182 12.59 -0.27 9.40
CA GLU A 182 13.11 -1.47 10.07
C GLU A 182 12.84 -1.43 11.59
N VAL A 183 13.07 -0.27 12.23
CA VAL A 183 12.80 -0.05 13.67
C VAL A 183 11.30 -0.23 13.95
N ASP A 184 10.44 0.44 13.17
CA ASP A 184 9.00 0.47 13.39
C ASP A 184 8.24 -0.65 12.66
N TYR A 185 8.94 -1.62 12.07
CA TYR A 185 8.32 -2.68 11.27
C TYR A 185 7.19 -3.40 12.00
N ARG A 186 7.30 -3.57 13.33
CA ARG A 186 6.23 -4.19 14.14
C ARG A 186 4.93 -3.38 14.10
N HIS A 187 5.02 -2.06 14.08
CA HIS A 187 3.85 -1.17 13.98
C HIS A 187 3.16 -1.32 12.62
N MET A 188 3.93 -1.58 11.54
CA MET A 188 3.38 -1.86 10.20
C MET A 188 2.69 -3.22 10.12
N LEU A 189 3.01 -4.15 11.01
CA LEU A 189 2.38 -5.48 11.11
C LEU A 189 1.17 -5.49 12.05
N SER A 190 0.85 -4.41 12.76
CA SER A 190 -0.23 -4.35 13.75
C SER A 190 -1.61 -4.58 13.12
N SER A 191 -2.60 -4.89 13.96
CA SER A 191 -4.01 -4.89 13.59
C SER A 191 -4.50 -3.46 13.35
N ILE A 192 -5.64 -3.36 12.66
CA ILE A 192 -6.37 -2.10 12.56
C ILE A 192 -6.88 -1.73 13.96
N GLU A 193 -6.60 -0.51 14.38
CA GLU A 193 -7.01 0.02 15.67
C GLU A 193 -8.41 0.63 15.58
N VAL A 194 -9.25 0.29 16.54
CA VAL A 194 -10.60 0.78 16.65
C VAL A 194 -10.73 1.63 17.89
N GLN A 195 -11.15 2.87 17.73
CA GLN A 195 -11.54 3.70 18.85
C GLN A 195 -12.96 3.30 19.31
N GLU A 196 -13.12 2.96 20.58
CA GLU A 196 -14.39 2.45 21.16
C GLU A 196 -15.61 3.35 20.91
N ALA A 197 -15.39 4.65 20.71
CA ALA A 197 -16.44 5.64 20.49
C ALA A 197 -17.08 5.64 19.09
N ARG A 198 -16.55 4.85 18.14
CA ARG A 198 -17.08 4.84 16.76
C ARG A 198 -17.92 3.61 16.51
N GLY A 199 -19.13 3.81 15.94
CA GLY A 199 -20.06 2.74 15.58
C GLY A 199 -19.45 1.79 14.54
N LEU A 200 -19.11 0.56 14.94
CA LEU A 200 -18.72 -0.51 14.04
C LEU A 200 -19.86 -1.53 13.89
N PRO A 201 -19.89 -2.23 12.76
CA PRO A 201 -19.03 -2.14 11.58
C PRO A 201 -19.32 -0.89 10.71
N CYS A 202 -18.28 -0.33 10.10
CA CYS A 202 -18.43 0.74 9.11
C CYS A 202 -19.31 0.25 7.94
N GLN A 203 -20.27 1.09 7.51
CA GLN A 203 -21.19 0.74 6.41
C GLN A 203 -20.61 1.05 5.01
N ILE A 204 -19.32 1.32 4.92
CA ILE A 204 -18.63 1.58 3.65
C ILE A 204 -18.63 0.30 2.82
N PRO A 205 -19.19 0.30 1.61
CA PRO A 205 -19.06 -0.82 0.69
C PRO A 205 -17.59 -1.17 0.48
N SER A 206 -17.20 -2.41 0.77
CA SER A 206 -15.81 -2.83 0.78
C SER A 206 -15.59 -4.08 -0.09
N LEU A 207 -14.52 -4.07 -0.88
CA LEU A 207 -14.07 -5.19 -1.71
C LEU A 207 -12.67 -5.62 -1.27
N VAL A 208 -12.54 -6.87 -0.87
CA VAL A 208 -11.24 -7.53 -0.66
C VAL A 208 -10.93 -8.41 -1.85
N VAL A 209 -9.82 -8.14 -2.53
CA VAL A 209 -9.30 -8.98 -3.61
C VAL A 209 -8.04 -9.66 -3.10
N ARG A 210 -8.07 -11.01 -3.04
CA ARG A 210 -6.93 -11.80 -2.58
C ARG A 210 -6.35 -12.67 -3.69
N GLY A 211 -5.04 -12.90 -3.66
CA GLY A 211 -4.39 -13.89 -4.51
C GLY A 211 -4.61 -15.31 -4.00
N ALA A 212 -4.91 -16.27 -4.90
CA ALA A 212 -5.12 -17.66 -4.52
C ALA A 212 -3.87 -18.32 -3.94
N ALA A 213 -2.68 -17.91 -4.40
CA ALA A 213 -1.37 -18.38 -3.94
C ALA A 213 -0.78 -17.50 -2.82
N SER A 214 -1.46 -16.44 -2.40
CA SER A 214 -1.00 -15.55 -1.34
C SER A 214 -1.30 -16.11 0.06
N ASN A 215 -0.34 -15.88 0.97
CA ASN A 215 -0.45 -16.22 2.38
C ASN A 215 -0.83 -15.01 3.28
N TYR A 216 -1.11 -13.83 2.67
CA TYR A 216 -1.46 -12.63 3.43
C TYR A 216 -2.92 -12.57 3.84
N VAL A 217 -3.80 -13.21 3.07
CA VAL A 217 -5.24 -13.24 3.34
C VAL A 217 -5.71 -14.70 3.43
N PRO A 218 -5.86 -15.29 4.63
CA PRO A 218 -6.37 -16.66 4.81
C PRO A 218 -7.77 -16.85 4.21
N LYS A 219 -8.13 -18.09 3.84
CA LYS A 219 -9.45 -18.38 3.28
C LYS A 219 -10.62 -18.10 4.24
N THR A 220 -10.36 -18.15 5.55
CA THR A 220 -11.32 -17.88 6.63
C THR A 220 -11.57 -16.39 6.90
N THR A 221 -10.94 -15.54 6.15
CA THR A 221 -10.76 -14.10 6.39
C THR A 221 -12.05 -13.27 6.40
N LYS A 222 -13.16 -13.74 5.78
CA LYS A 222 -14.40 -12.95 5.76
C LYS A 222 -14.83 -12.51 7.16
N GLN A 223 -14.67 -13.38 8.17
CA GLN A 223 -14.97 -13.07 9.56
C GLN A 223 -14.07 -11.99 10.16
N ASP A 224 -12.79 -11.92 9.73
CA ASP A 224 -11.81 -10.98 10.22
C ASP A 224 -12.10 -9.55 9.79
N PHE A 225 -12.78 -9.39 8.66
CA PHE A 225 -13.21 -8.09 8.14
C PHE A 225 -14.61 -7.70 8.62
N ALA A 226 -15.50 -8.68 8.87
CA ALA A 226 -16.92 -8.46 9.11
C ALA A 226 -17.20 -7.58 10.34
N HIS A 227 -16.34 -7.59 11.35
CA HIS A 227 -16.48 -6.70 12.50
C HIS A 227 -16.06 -5.25 12.23
N LEU A 228 -15.26 -5.02 11.17
CA LEU A 228 -14.85 -3.67 10.74
C LEU A 228 -15.76 -3.11 9.66
N PHE A 229 -16.21 -3.95 8.72
CA PHE A 229 -16.95 -3.53 7.52
C PHE A 229 -18.19 -4.38 7.33
N GLY A 230 -19.38 -3.75 7.41
CA GLY A 230 -20.67 -4.43 7.30
C GLY A 230 -21.00 -4.88 5.87
N ALA A 231 -20.68 -4.06 4.88
CA ALA A 231 -20.95 -4.34 3.45
C ALA A 231 -19.67 -4.83 2.75
N LEU A 232 -19.34 -6.11 2.90
CA LEU A 232 -18.07 -6.70 2.47
C LEU A 232 -18.24 -7.77 1.38
N ASN A 233 -17.49 -7.60 0.29
CA ASN A 233 -17.27 -8.62 -0.73
C ASN A 233 -15.82 -9.13 -0.68
N VAL A 234 -15.62 -10.45 -0.77
CA VAL A 234 -14.28 -11.06 -0.84
C VAL A 234 -14.18 -11.88 -2.12
N VAL A 235 -13.20 -11.57 -2.97
CA VAL A 235 -12.95 -12.24 -4.24
C VAL A 235 -11.54 -12.82 -4.26
N THR A 236 -11.40 -14.06 -4.74
CA THR A 236 -10.10 -14.72 -4.90
C THR A 236 -9.74 -14.77 -6.37
N VAL A 237 -8.55 -14.23 -6.71
CA VAL A 237 -7.98 -14.26 -8.06
C VAL A 237 -7.08 -15.49 -8.19
N LYS A 238 -7.43 -16.39 -9.13
CA LYS A 238 -6.62 -17.57 -9.45
C LYS A 238 -5.31 -17.18 -10.11
N ASN A 239 -4.29 -18.01 -9.95
CA ASN A 239 -2.96 -17.80 -10.53
C ASN A 239 -2.35 -16.44 -10.17
N ALA A 240 -2.60 -15.97 -8.94
CA ALA A 240 -2.05 -14.74 -8.41
C ALA A 240 -1.55 -14.94 -6.99
N GLY A 241 -0.39 -14.37 -6.70
CA GLY A 241 0.21 -14.24 -5.38
C GLY A 241 -0.12 -12.90 -4.74
N HIS A 242 0.85 -12.36 -3.99
CA HIS A 242 0.71 -11.08 -3.28
C HIS A 242 0.65 -9.87 -4.22
N TRP A 243 1.30 -9.93 -5.38
CA TRP A 243 1.28 -8.86 -6.40
C TRP A 243 0.21 -9.08 -7.47
N LEU A 244 -0.99 -9.49 -7.05
CA LEU A 244 -2.11 -9.80 -7.94
C LEU A 244 -2.42 -8.69 -8.96
N HIS A 245 -2.19 -7.44 -8.59
CA HIS A 245 -2.39 -6.27 -9.46
C HIS A 245 -1.35 -6.15 -10.60
N GLN A 246 -0.24 -6.89 -10.51
CA GLN A 246 0.75 -7.03 -11.58
C GLN A 246 0.61 -8.36 -12.31
N GLU A 247 0.35 -9.45 -11.56
CA GLU A 247 0.27 -10.81 -12.08
C GLU A 247 -1.04 -11.06 -12.86
N GLN A 248 -2.13 -10.42 -12.47
CA GLN A 248 -3.47 -10.55 -13.07
C GLN A 248 -4.15 -9.19 -13.23
N THR A 249 -3.45 -8.24 -13.84
CA THR A 249 -3.85 -6.82 -13.93
C THR A 249 -5.26 -6.63 -14.50
N GLU A 250 -5.59 -7.29 -15.61
CA GLU A 250 -6.90 -7.12 -16.27
C GLU A 250 -8.05 -7.62 -15.40
N ILE A 251 -7.86 -8.76 -14.71
CA ILE A 251 -8.86 -9.31 -13.80
C ILE A 251 -9.07 -8.37 -12.63
N VAL A 252 -7.98 -7.88 -12.02
CA VAL A 252 -8.05 -6.95 -10.89
C VAL A 252 -8.71 -5.64 -11.30
N LEU A 253 -8.36 -5.07 -12.45
CA LEU A 253 -9.00 -3.87 -13.00
C LEU A 253 -10.50 -4.08 -13.26
N SER A 254 -10.89 -5.21 -13.84
CA SER A 254 -12.31 -5.53 -14.06
C SER A 254 -13.10 -5.65 -12.75
N LEU A 255 -12.52 -6.25 -11.71
CA LEU A 255 -13.15 -6.35 -10.39
C LEU A 255 -13.30 -4.97 -9.75
N ILE A 256 -12.24 -4.15 -9.78
CA ILE A 256 -12.26 -2.79 -9.26
C ILE A 256 -13.30 -1.96 -10.02
N GLY A 257 -13.22 -1.91 -11.34
CA GLY A 257 -14.11 -1.09 -12.17
C GLY A 257 -15.59 -1.40 -11.94
N ARG A 258 -15.96 -2.69 -11.88
CA ARG A 258 -17.34 -3.11 -11.57
C ARG A 258 -17.77 -2.71 -10.17
N PHE A 259 -16.85 -2.70 -9.21
CA PHE A 259 -17.18 -2.39 -7.82
C PHE A 259 -17.30 -0.90 -7.58
N ILE A 260 -16.48 -0.06 -8.25
CA ILE A 260 -16.47 1.39 -8.05
C ILE A 260 -17.39 2.14 -9.02
N ALA A 261 -17.93 1.47 -10.02
CA ALA A 261 -18.93 2.05 -10.92
C ALA A 261 -20.11 2.63 -10.13
N PRO A 262 -20.69 3.76 -10.61
CA PRO A 262 -21.80 4.46 -9.96
C PRO A 262 -23.00 3.58 -9.67
#